data_9bae5f098c0f30d2d026721c4421c858
#
_entry.id   9bae5f098c0f30d2d026721c4421c858
#
_cell.length_a   1.000
_cell.length_b   1.000
_cell.length_c   1.000
_cell.angle_alpha   90.00
_cell.angle_beta   90.00
_cell.angle_gamma   90.00
#
_symmetry.space_group_name_H-M   'P 1'
#
loop_
_entity.id
_entity.type
_entity.pdbx_description
1 polymer ?
#
loop_
_entity_poly.entity_id
_entity_poly.type
_entity_poly.pdbx_seq_one_letter_code
_entity_poly.pdbx_strand_id
1 'polypeptide(L)'
;MTESSFGLFTCVVSYHTNPYTCGVARFNKSLADSLDVPLVGVAGYIQNPDGIALLSLKFEEVDEHSAKELLASIKKSGNQFSILLHAVTDIAIEQEYIALAQNVYVASRWDAEMMQPKRSDVITLFAPGAPVTATGKEFDLNLLTFGMAHKIRTEPYRKLGKLLHSDDRSVQLEISTALHEGTSFNEDFFSVGAEIAGVFDGNVSFLGFLADDEVSRRMTESDALVAFFPSGVRENNTTVLSAMAHGCAVITNLDEYSPPWMKHGESVFDVNQLASFPSNEELLVVRTGAKKAVSPYTFEQLSKLLSKREK
;
A
#
# COMPACT_ATOMS: atom_id res chain seq x y z
N MET A 1 -19.95 -8.13 -26.47
CA MET A 1 -19.76 -9.51 -25.97
C MET A 1 -18.65 -9.42 -24.91
N THR A 2 -19.05 -9.34 -23.67
CA THR A 2 -18.14 -9.32 -22.52
C THR A 2 -17.88 -10.79 -22.15
N GLU A 3 -16.71 -11.31 -22.47
CA GLU A 3 -16.25 -12.59 -21.93
C GLU A 3 -16.03 -12.42 -20.43
N SER A 4 -17.02 -12.84 -19.64
CA SER A 4 -16.88 -13.03 -18.20
C SER A 4 -16.11 -14.33 -17.95
N SER A 5 -14.80 -14.26 -17.90
CA SER A 5 -13.94 -15.39 -17.50
C SER A 5 -13.09 -15.06 -16.25
N PHE A 6 -13.73 -14.53 -15.22
CA PHE A 6 -13.12 -14.40 -13.88
C PHE A 6 -13.54 -15.58 -13.01
N GLY A 7 -13.14 -16.81 -13.36
CA GLY A 7 -13.62 -18.02 -12.71
C GLY A 7 -12.54 -18.87 -12.04
N LEU A 8 -11.36 -18.30 -11.70
CA LEU A 8 -10.29 -19.09 -11.08
C LEU A 8 -10.47 -19.22 -9.56
N PHE A 9 -10.83 -18.13 -8.87
CA PHE A 9 -10.99 -18.11 -7.42
C PHE A 9 -12.46 -18.07 -7.03
N THR A 10 -12.82 -18.72 -5.93
CA THR A 10 -14.15 -18.68 -5.32
C THR A 10 -14.25 -17.64 -4.21
N CYS A 11 -13.12 -17.28 -3.59
CA CYS A 11 -13.04 -16.22 -2.59
C CYS A 11 -11.61 -15.67 -2.45
N VAL A 12 -11.51 -14.47 -1.86
CA VAL A 12 -10.26 -13.94 -1.29
C VAL A 12 -10.33 -14.13 0.21
N VAL A 13 -9.31 -14.78 0.80
CA VAL A 13 -9.21 -14.99 2.25
C VAL A 13 -8.19 -14.02 2.83
N SER A 14 -8.62 -13.28 3.86
CA SER A 14 -7.79 -12.28 4.55
C SER A 14 -7.85 -12.48 6.06
N TYR A 15 -6.75 -12.16 6.76
CA TYR A 15 -6.75 -12.17 8.22
C TYR A 15 -7.56 -11.00 8.78
N HIS A 16 -7.28 -9.78 8.32
CA HIS A 16 -8.08 -8.60 8.62
C HIS A 16 -9.06 -8.33 7.47
N THR A 17 -10.33 -8.08 7.80
CA THR A 17 -11.40 -7.83 6.82
C THR A 17 -11.99 -6.42 6.88
N ASN A 18 -11.62 -5.63 7.90
CA ASN A 18 -12.09 -4.25 8.03
C ASN A 18 -11.22 -3.29 7.18
N PRO A 19 -11.71 -2.78 6.03
CA PRO A 19 -10.95 -1.93 5.13
C PRO A 19 -10.65 -0.53 5.69
N TYR A 20 -11.31 -0.14 6.80
CA TYR A 20 -11.13 1.17 7.43
C TYR A 20 -9.99 1.21 8.44
N THR A 21 -9.53 0.05 8.92
CA THR A 21 -8.50 -0.05 9.95
C THR A 21 -7.21 -0.72 9.48
N CYS A 22 -7.22 -1.35 8.30
CA CYS A 22 -6.08 -2.09 7.77
C CYS A 22 -5.91 -1.90 6.26
N GLY A 23 -4.72 -1.46 5.83
CA GLY A 23 -4.39 -1.28 4.42
C GLY A 23 -4.42 -2.58 3.60
N VAL A 24 -4.03 -3.71 4.21
CA VAL A 24 -4.13 -5.04 3.58
C VAL A 24 -5.60 -5.44 3.40
N ALA A 25 -6.46 -5.21 4.41
CA ALA A 25 -7.88 -5.48 4.31
C ALA A 25 -8.56 -4.63 3.22
N ARG A 26 -8.16 -3.35 3.09
CA ARG A 26 -8.65 -2.45 2.03
C ARG A 26 -8.25 -2.96 0.65
N PHE A 27 -6.97 -3.32 0.46
CA PHE A 27 -6.48 -3.92 -0.77
C PHE A 27 -7.28 -5.19 -1.11
N ASN A 28 -7.43 -6.11 -0.13
CA ASN A 28 -8.12 -7.38 -0.32
C ASN A 28 -9.61 -7.20 -0.64
N LYS A 29 -10.28 -6.19 -0.04
CA LYS A 29 -11.66 -5.84 -0.39
C LYS A 29 -11.77 -5.39 -1.85
N SER A 30 -10.91 -4.46 -2.29
CA SER A 30 -10.90 -3.99 -3.67
C SER A 30 -10.54 -5.09 -4.67
N LEU A 31 -9.62 -5.98 -4.30
CA LEU A 31 -9.26 -7.13 -5.12
C LEU A 31 -10.42 -8.12 -5.24
N ALA A 32 -11.09 -8.46 -4.13
CA ALA A 32 -12.24 -9.34 -4.12
C ALA A 32 -13.40 -8.79 -5.00
N ASP A 33 -13.69 -7.48 -4.87
CA ASP A 33 -14.67 -6.79 -5.70
C ASP A 33 -14.30 -6.85 -7.20
N SER A 34 -13.03 -6.65 -7.51
CA SER A 34 -12.54 -6.69 -8.89
C SER A 34 -12.54 -8.11 -9.50
N LEU A 35 -12.42 -9.14 -8.67
CA LEU A 35 -12.52 -10.54 -9.07
C LEU A 35 -13.97 -11.03 -9.10
N ASP A 36 -14.93 -10.25 -8.61
CA ASP A 36 -16.35 -10.61 -8.41
C ASP A 36 -16.50 -11.84 -7.50
N VAL A 37 -15.75 -11.87 -6.38
CA VAL A 37 -15.79 -12.93 -5.38
C VAL A 37 -15.88 -12.36 -3.96
N PRO A 38 -16.41 -13.11 -2.97
CA PRO A 38 -16.46 -12.64 -1.60
C PRO A 38 -15.05 -12.48 -0.96
N LEU A 39 -14.90 -11.45 -0.11
CA LEU A 39 -13.83 -11.36 0.87
C LEU A 39 -14.26 -12.13 2.12
N VAL A 40 -13.47 -13.12 2.52
CA VAL A 40 -13.75 -14.01 3.66
C VAL A 40 -12.64 -13.87 4.70
N GLY A 41 -13.01 -13.73 5.97
CA GLY A 41 -12.04 -13.80 7.07
C GLY A 41 -11.54 -15.22 7.30
N VAL A 42 -10.30 -15.36 7.81
CA VAL A 42 -9.68 -16.66 8.12
C VAL A 42 -10.62 -17.57 8.93
N ALA A 43 -11.22 -17.07 10.00
CA ALA A 43 -12.15 -17.85 10.85
C ALA A 43 -13.39 -18.35 10.07
N GLY A 44 -13.94 -17.51 9.18
CA GLY A 44 -15.09 -17.89 8.34
C GLY A 44 -14.71 -18.96 7.31
N TYR A 45 -13.54 -18.84 6.69
CA TYR A 45 -13.05 -19.84 5.75
C TYR A 45 -12.74 -21.19 6.41
N ILE A 46 -12.16 -21.18 7.62
CA ILE A 46 -11.92 -22.43 8.40
C ILE A 46 -13.23 -23.20 8.63
N GLN A 47 -14.31 -22.50 8.91
CA GLN A 47 -15.63 -23.10 9.17
C GLN A 47 -16.29 -23.69 7.91
N ASN A 48 -16.07 -23.04 6.77
CA ASN A 48 -16.68 -23.46 5.49
C ASN A 48 -15.69 -23.28 4.33
N PRO A 49 -14.64 -24.13 4.22
CA PRO A 49 -13.70 -24.06 3.12
C PRO A 49 -14.36 -24.54 1.82
N ASP A 50 -14.43 -23.68 0.80
CA ASP A 50 -15.05 -24.01 -0.48
C ASP A 50 -14.20 -23.53 -1.67
N GLY A 51 -14.12 -24.37 -2.71
CA GLY A 51 -13.48 -24.07 -3.98
C GLY A 51 -12.00 -23.73 -3.94
N ILE A 52 -11.56 -22.90 -4.87
CA ILE A 52 -10.16 -22.44 -4.98
C ILE A 52 -10.05 -21.05 -4.34
N ALA A 53 -9.37 -20.97 -3.21
CA ALA A 53 -9.15 -19.72 -2.50
C ALA A 53 -7.90 -18.97 -2.99
N LEU A 54 -7.98 -17.64 -3.05
CA LEU A 54 -6.81 -16.76 -3.04
C LEU A 54 -6.55 -16.32 -1.59
N LEU A 55 -5.54 -16.91 -0.95
CA LEU A 55 -5.10 -16.48 0.38
C LEU A 55 -4.25 -15.23 0.24
N SER A 56 -4.75 -14.09 0.66
CA SER A 56 -4.03 -12.81 0.60
C SER A 56 -3.62 -12.41 2.02
N LEU A 57 -2.42 -12.78 2.41
CA LEU A 57 -1.94 -12.80 3.79
C LEU A 57 -0.64 -12.03 3.99
N LYS A 58 -0.44 -11.58 5.21
CA LYS A 58 0.81 -11.05 5.75
C LYS A 58 1.12 -11.78 7.05
N PHE A 59 2.05 -12.74 7.00
CA PHE A 59 2.30 -13.66 8.11
C PHE A 59 2.84 -13.00 9.38
N GLU A 60 3.43 -11.82 9.29
CA GLU A 60 3.81 -11.02 10.45
C GLU A 60 2.61 -10.57 11.31
N GLU A 61 1.41 -10.55 10.73
CA GLU A 61 0.18 -10.08 11.36
C GLU A 61 -0.77 -11.23 11.74
N VAL A 62 -0.56 -12.42 11.17
CA VAL A 62 -1.38 -13.61 11.45
C VAL A 62 -0.85 -14.31 12.69
N ASP A 63 -1.70 -14.54 13.69
CA ASP A 63 -1.28 -15.34 14.83
C ASP A 63 -1.02 -16.82 14.43
N GLU A 64 -0.05 -17.43 15.09
CA GLU A 64 0.43 -18.77 14.71
C GLU A 64 -0.66 -19.86 14.84
N HIS A 65 -1.59 -19.71 15.79
CA HIS A 65 -2.68 -20.65 15.99
C HIS A 65 -3.65 -20.60 14.81
N SER A 66 -4.15 -19.42 14.45
CA SER A 66 -5.04 -19.20 13.30
C SER A 66 -4.38 -19.66 11.99
N ALA A 67 -3.07 -19.40 11.81
CA ALA A 67 -2.36 -19.87 10.64
C ALA A 67 -2.33 -21.41 10.56
N LYS A 68 -2.06 -22.10 11.67
CA LYS A 68 -2.06 -23.58 11.73
C LYS A 68 -3.45 -24.17 11.49
N GLU A 69 -4.48 -23.58 12.09
CA GLU A 69 -5.87 -24.03 11.90
C GLU A 69 -6.32 -23.87 10.45
N LEU A 70 -6.04 -22.74 9.82
CA LEU A 70 -6.34 -22.51 8.42
C LEU A 70 -5.66 -23.56 7.52
N LEU A 71 -4.36 -23.81 7.74
CA LEU A 71 -3.61 -24.80 6.97
C LEU A 71 -4.16 -26.22 7.15
N ALA A 72 -4.52 -26.57 8.39
CA ALA A 72 -5.14 -27.86 8.70
C ALA A 72 -6.51 -28.01 8.03
N SER A 73 -7.33 -26.96 8.02
CA SER A 73 -8.63 -26.93 7.35
C SER A 73 -8.47 -27.13 5.83
N ILE A 74 -7.53 -26.45 5.20
CA ILE A 74 -7.22 -26.61 3.77
C ILE A 74 -6.75 -28.04 3.46
N LYS A 75 -5.80 -28.57 4.23
CA LYS A 75 -5.31 -29.95 4.07
C LYS A 75 -6.45 -30.98 4.23
N LYS A 76 -7.36 -30.77 5.17
CA LYS A 76 -8.51 -31.64 5.42
C LYS A 76 -9.56 -31.59 4.32
N SER A 77 -9.86 -30.41 3.77
CA SER A 77 -10.83 -30.24 2.67
C SER A 77 -10.30 -30.77 1.34
N GLY A 78 -8.97 -30.83 1.17
CA GLY A 78 -8.32 -31.14 -0.10
C GLY A 78 -8.44 -30.02 -1.14
N ASN A 79 -8.90 -28.83 -0.73
CA ASN A 79 -9.06 -27.68 -1.63
C ASN A 79 -7.70 -27.13 -2.05
N GLN A 80 -7.63 -26.72 -3.30
CA GLN A 80 -6.48 -26.02 -3.83
C GLN A 80 -6.53 -24.54 -3.46
N PHE A 81 -5.38 -23.91 -3.34
CA PHE A 81 -5.29 -22.48 -3.10
C PHE A 81 -4.06 -21.89 -3.81
N SER A 82 -4.16 -20.60 -4.11
CA SER A 82 -3.01 -19.76 -4.44
C SER A 82 -2.79 -18.75 -3.30
N ILE A 83 -1.57 -18.25 -3.16
CA ILE A 83 -1.24 -17.30 -2.10
C ILE A 83 -0.67 -16.00 -2.67
N LEU A 84 -1.16 -14.87 -2.19
CA LEU A 84 -0.59 -13.55 -2.38
C LEU A 84 0.02 -13.07 -1.08
N LEU A 85 1.34 -12.95 -1.05
CA LEU A 85 2.10 -12.48 0.10
C LEU A 85 2.28 -10.96 0.03
N HIS A 86 1.86 -10.27 1.07
CA HIS A 86 2.08 -8.81 1.21
C HIS A 86 3.47 -8.46 1.74
N ALA A 87 4.15 -9.42 2.32
CA ALA A 87 5.57 -9.42 2.68
C ALA A 87 6.05 -10.86 2.75
N VAL A 88 7.31 -11.10 2.40
CA VAL A 88 7.97 -12.40 2.55
C VAL A 88 8.79 -12.40 3.83
N THR A 89 8.61 -13.44 4.64
CA THR A 89 9.30 -13.60 5.93
C THR A 89 10.02 -14.96 6.00
N ASP A 90 10.73 -15.22 7.10
CA ASP A 90 11.33 -16.53 7.39
C ASP A 90 10.52 -17.34 8.41
N ILE A 91 9.24 -16.99 8.62
CA ILE A 91 8.34 -17.69 9.55
C ILE A 91 8.06 -19.09 9.02
N ALA A 92 8.28 -20.11 9.84
CA ALA A 92 8.18 -21.52 9.43
C ALA A 92 6.82 -21.88 8.81
N ILE A 93 5.71 -21.38 9.37
CA ILE A 93 4.36 -21.65 8.86
C ILE A 93 4.15 -21.05 7.47
N GLU A 94 4.74 -19.89 7.17
CA GLU A 94 4.69 -19.28 5.84
C GLU A 94 5.29 -20.22 4.79
N GLN A 95 6.42 -20.86 5.11
CA GLN A 95 7.09 -21.78 4.19
C GLN A 95 6.21 -23.01 3.86
N GLU A 96 5.41 -23.50 4.84
CA GLU A 96 4.46 -24.58 4.59
C GLU A 96 3.35 -24.15 3.59
N TYR A 97 2.85 -22.93 3.70
CA TYR A 97 1.87 -22.39 2.75
C TYR A 97 2.47 -22.24 1.36
N ILE A 98 3.67 -21.67 1.27
CA ILE A 98 4.40 -21.50 0.00
C ILE A 98 4.61 -22.85 -0.70
N ALA A 99 4.98 -23.90 0.04
CA ALA A 99 5.22 -25.22 -0.52
C ALA A 99 3.95 -25.91 -1.04
N LEU A 100 2.78 -25.60 -0.49
CA LEU A 100 1.50 -26.22 -0.82
C LEU A 100 0.67 -25.42 -1.83
N ALA A 101 0.94 -24.13 -1.99
CA ALA A 101 0.18 -23.27 -2.89
C ALA A 101 0.37 -23.67 -4.36
N GLN A 102 -0.70 -23.62 -5.16
CA GLN A 102 -0.62 -23.81 -6.61
C GLN A 102 0.23 -22.70 -7.26
N ASN A 103 -0.08 -21.44 -6.94
CA ASN A 103 0.67 -20.28 -7.38
C ASN A 103 1.05 -19.44 -6.16
N VAL A 104 2.24 -18.84 -6.21
CA VAL A 104 2.70 -17.87 -5.23
C VAL A 104 2.88 -16.54 -5.90
N TYR A 105 2.17 -15.54 -5.40
CA TYR A 105 2.23 -14.16 -5.85
C TYR A 105 2.88 -13.30 -4.78
N VAL A 106 3.69 -12.34 -5.21
CA VAL A 106 4.27 -11.30 -4.36
C VAL A 106 4.05 -9.94 -5.01
N ALA A 107 3.96 -8.89 -4.22
CA ALA A 107 3.61 -7.56 -4.72
C ALA A 107 4.82 -6.63 -4.88
N SER A 108 6.06 -7.15 -4.75
CA SER A 108 7.26 -6.38 -4.99
C SER A 108 8.40 -7.24 -5.56
N ARG A 109 9.32 -6.58 -6.27
CA ARG A 109 10.54 -7.23 -6.77
C ARG A 109 11.45 -7.69 -5.62
N TRP A 110 11.48 -6.95 -4.52
CA TRP A 110 12.21 -7.35 -3.31
C TRP A 110 11.74 -8.71 -2.79
N ASP A 111 10.42 -8.87 -2.62
CA ASP A 111 9.84 -10.13 -2.16
C ASP A 111 10.09 -11.27 -3.16
N ALA A 112 10.04 -10.97 -4.47
CA ALA A 112 10.37 -11.96 -5.50
C ALA A 112 11.83 -12.44 -5.39
N GLU A 113 12.78 -11.56 -5.16
CA GLU A 113 14.20 -11.90 -4.95
C GLU A 113 14.40 -12.71 -3.67
N MET A 114 13.71 -12.35 -2.58
CA MET A 114 13.73 -13.13 -1.32
C MET A 114 13.15 -14.52 -1.47
N MET A 115 12.22 -14.70 -2.41
CA MET A 115 11.58 -15.99 -2.70
C MET A 115 12.41 -16.91 -3.61
N GLN A 116 13.26 -16.36 -4.48
CA GLN A 116 14.03 -17.13 -5.48
C GLN A 116 14.76 -18.36 -4.92
N PRO A 117 15.40 -18.33 -3.72
CA PRO A 117 16.02 -19.52 -3.14
C PRO A 117 15.02 -20.59 -2.65
N LYS A 118 13.75 -20.22 -2.44
CA LYS A 118 12.69 -21.06 -1.87
C LYS A 118 11.78 -21.64 -2.95
N ARG A 119 11.46 -20.82 -3.95
CA ARG A 119 10.58 -21.17 -5.06
C ARG A 119 10.86 -20.31 -6.29
N SER A 120 11.15 -20.93 -7.44
CA SER A 120 11.57 -20.22 -8.66
C SER A 120 10.42 -19.75 -9.56
N ASP A 121 9.19 -20.27 -9.35
CA ASP A 121 7.98 -19.97 -10.14
C ASP A 121 7.09 -18.89 -9.51
N VAL A 122 7.68 -17.96 -8.76
CA VAL A 122 6.97 -16.86 -8.12
C VAL A 122 6.58 -15.80 -9.14
N ILE A 123 5.32 -15.35 -9.06
CA ILE A 123 4.77 -14.32 -9.95
C ILE A 123 4.77 -12.97 -9.21
N THR A 124 5.48 -11.99 -9.76
CA THR A 124 5.47 -10.64 -9.24
C THR A 124 4.26 -9.87 -9.77
N LEU A 125 3.45 -9.33 -8.86
CA LEU A 125 2.29 -8.49 -9.13
C LEU A 125 2.58 -7.03 -8.69
N PHE A 126 1.53 -6.25 -8.50
CA PHE A 126 1.57 -4.86 -8.03
C PHE A 126 0.33 -4.57 -7.17
N ALA A 127 0.36 -3.48 -6.42
CA ALA A 127 -0.79 -2.99 -5.67
C ALA A 127 -1.34 -1.71 -6.34
N PRO A 128 -2.59 -1.72 -6.86
CA PRO A 128 -3.19 -0.54 -7.50
C PRO A 128 -3.63 0.52 -6.50
N GLY A 129 -3.77 1.77 -6.97
CA GLY A 129 -4.33 2.89 -6.20
C GLY A 129 -5.69 3.39 -6.75
N ALA A 130 -6.51 4.05 -5.93
CA ALA A 130 -7.90 4.44 -6.24
C ALA A 130 -8.16 5.97 -6.27
N PRO A 131 -8.84 6.59 -7.27
CA PRO A 131 -9.00 8.06 -7.50
C PRO A 131 -10.31 8.73 -7.04
N VAL A 132 -10.35 10.07 -6.85
CA VAL A 132 -11.51 10.93 -6.48
C VAL A 132 -11.38 12.48 -6.74
N THR A 133 -12.37 13.33 -6.46
CA THR A 133 -12.56 14.77 -6.90
C THR A 133 -12.53 15.84 -5.79
N ALA A 134 -12.14 17.13 -6.07
CA ALA A 134 -11.55 18.14 -5.17
C ALA A 134 -12.14 19.57 -5.11
N THR A 135 -11.77 20.40 -4.10
CA THR A 135 -12.12 21.81 -3.83
C THR A 135 -10.94 22.64 -3.24
N GLY A 136 -11.00 23.97 -3.21
CA GLY A 136 -9.91 24.96 -3.12
C GLY A 136 -9.05 25.15 -1.83
N LYS A 137 -7.93 25.91 -1.89
CA LYS A 137 -6.78 25.96 -0.95
C LYS A 137 -6.65 27.22 -0.09
N GLU A 138 -6.09 27.10 1.14
CA GLU A 138 -5.81 28.15 2.13
C GLU A 138 -4.30 28.47 2.25
N PHE A 139 -3.40 27.50 1.96
CA PHE A 139 -1.96 27.67 1.96
C PHE A 139 -1.39 27.57 0.55
N ASP A 140 -0.21 28.14 0.31
CA ASP A 140 0.48 28.04 -0.97
C ASP A 140 0.84 26.58 -1.30
N LEU A 141 1.19 25.79 -0.25
CA LEU A 141 1.50 24.38 -0.34
C LEU A 141 0.72 23.59 0.72
N ASN A 142 -0.08 22.65 0.27
CA ASN A 142 -0.73 21.66 1.12
C ASN A 142 -0.07 20.30 0.92
N LEU A 143 0.59 19.81 1.94
CA LEU A 143 1.23 18.49 1.97
C LEU A 143 0.33 17.53 2.73
N LEU A 144 0.27 16.28 2.28
CA LEU A 144 -0.49 15.21 2.93
C LEU A 144 0.43 14.07 3.34
N THR A 145 0.32 13.61 4.56
CA THR A 145 0.80 12.30 4.99
C THR A 145 -0.41 11.42 5.28
N PHE A 146 -0.45 10.25 4.66
CA PHE A 146 -1.52 9.28 4.85
C PHE A 146 -0.95 7.89 5.10
N GLY A 147 -1.42 7.22 6.16
CA GLY A 147 -1.00 5.87 6.48
C GLY A 147 -1.03 5.55 7.98
N MET A 148 -0.41 4.43 8.36
CA MET A 148 -0.39 3.98 9.75
C MET A 148 0.61 4.76 10.58
N ALA A 149 0.20 5.20 11.77
CA ALA A 149 0.98 6.04 12.69
C ALA A 149 2.38 5.47 12.98
N HIS A 150 2.51 4.17 13.24
CA HIS A 150 3.78 3.53 13.57
C HIS A 150 4.79 3.47 12.40
N LYS A 151 4.35 3.80 11.19
CA LYS A 151 5.21 3.82 9.98
C LYS A 151 5.82 5.19 9.68
N ILE A 152 5.44 6.24 10.41
CA ILE A 152 5.97 7.58 10.21
C ILE A 152 7.43 7.62 10.66
N ARG A 153 8.33 8.11 9.80
CA ARG A 153 9.77 8.26 10.05
C ARG A 153 10.14 9.72 10.08
N THR A 154 10.68 10.23 11.21
CA THR A 154 10.90 11.65 11.42
C THR A 154 12.12 12.23 10.69
N GLU A 155 13.18 11.44 10.49
CA GLU A 155 14.41 11.92 9.87
C GLU A 155 14.20 12.50 8.45
N PRO A 156 13.49 11.83 7.52
CA PRO A 156 13.22 12.42 6.21
C PRO A 156 12.33 13.67 6.27
N TYR A 157 11.43 13.78 7.25
CA TYR A 157 10.66 15.01 7.49
C TYR A 157 11.54 16.18 7.91
N ARG A 158 12.55 15.94 8.76
CA ARG A 158 13.54 16.97 9.11
C ARG A 158 14.31 17.47 7.89
N LYS A 159 14.66 16.57 6.97
CA LYS A 159 15.30 16.93 5.70
C LYS A 159 14.37 17.78 4.85
N LEU A 160 13.11 17.37 4.69
CA LEU A 160 12.10 18.10 3.94
C LEU A 160 11.84 19.48 4.56
N GLY A 161 11.73 19.58 5.90
CA GLY A 161 11.56 20.84 6.62
C GLY A 161 12.69 21.84 6.35
N LYS A 162 13.95 21.37 6.30
CA LYS A 162 15.09 22.24 5.94
C LYS A 162 14.95 22.84 4.53
N LEU A 163 14.41 22.09 3.57
CA LEU A 163 14.15 22.59 2.22
C LEU A 163 13.02 23.61 2.23
N LEU A 164 11.96 23.36 3.00
CA LEU A 164 10.81 24.26 3.15
C LEU A 164 11.17 25.57 3.88
N HIS A 165 12.07 25.56 4.87
CA HIS A 165 12.54 26.78 5.52
C HIS A 165 13.30 27.74 4.58
N SER A 166 13.74 27.26 3.43
CA SER A 166 14.38 28.07 2.40
C SER A 166 13.39 28.46 1.27
N ASP A 167 12.12 28.15 1.45
CA ASP A 167 11.03 28.42 0.52
C ASP A 167 10.11 29.50 1.10
N ASP A 168 9.76 30.51 0.30
CA ASP A 168 8.92 31.63 0.75
C ASP A 168 7.41 31.28 0.79
N ARG A 169 7.01 30.08 0.33
CA ARG A 169 5.61 29.65 0.29
C ARG A 169 5.12 29.24 1.69
N SER A 170 3.90 29.63 2.02
CA SER A 170 3.22 29.12 3.22
C SER A 170 2.89 27.63 3.05
N VAL A 171 3.19 26.82 4.07
CA VAL A 171 3.08 25.36 3.99
C VAL A 171 2.22 24.82 5.13
N GLN A 172 1.29 23.93 4.81
CA GLN A 172 0.58 23.12 5.78
C GLN A 172 0.89 21.64 5.52
N LEU A 173 1.11 20.85 6.59
CA LEU A 173 1.14 19.41 6.54
C LEU A 173 -0.11 18.84 7.22
N GLU A 174 -0.90 18.10 6.47
CA GLU A 174 -2.01 17.31 6.98
C GLU A 174 -1.58 15.86 7.18
N ILE A 175 -1.83 15.31 8.37
CA ILE A 175 -1.48 13.93 8.72
C ILE A 175 -2.77 13.17 9.03
N SER A 176 -3.14 12.25 8.15
CA SER A 176 -4.20 11.28 8.40
C SER A 176 -3.59 9.93 8.76
N THR A 177 -3.87 9.48 9.95
CA THR A 177 -3.40 8.19 10.47
C THR A 177 -4.53 7.41 11.11
N ALA A 178 -4.49 6.09 10.97
CA ALA A 178 -5.36 5.18 11.69
C ALA A 178 -4.52 4.29 12.60
N LEU A 179 -5.16 3.79 13.67
CA LEU A 179 -4.62 2.68 14.43
C LEU A 179 -4.84 1.39 13.64
N HIS A 180 -3.84 0.54 13.62
CA HIS A 180 -3.99 -0.83 13.14
C HIS A 180 -4.84 -1.63 14.15
N GLU A 181 -5.65 -2.57 13.66
CA GLU A 181 -6.38 -3.49 14.56
C GLU A 181 -5.41 -4.14 15.56
N GLY A 182 -5.78 -4.11 16.84
CA GLY A 182 -4.95 -4.65 17.92
C GLY A 182 -3.82 -3.75 18.42
N THR A 183 -3.69 -2.52 17.90
CA THR A 183 -2.71 -1.53 18.39
C THR A 183 -3.40 -0.39 19.14
N SER A 184 -2.63 0.29 20.03
CA SER A 184 -3.05 1.52 20.70
C SER A 184 -2.09 2.65 20.36
N PHE A 185 -2.52 3.90 20.51
CA PHE A 185 -1.60 5.03 20.53
C PHE A 185 -0.66 4.87 21.73
N ASN A 186 0.63 4.93 21.48
CA ASN A 186 1.67 4.90 22.50
C ASN A 186 2.34 6.28 22.62
N GLU A 187 3.18 6.43 23.63
CA GLU A 187 3.93 7.68 23.86
C GLU A 187 4.83 8.04 22.67
N ASP A 188 5.35 7.04 21.94
CA ASP A 188 6.18 7.27 20.76
C ASP A 188 5.44 8.00 19.64
N PHE A 189 4.13 7.71 19.45
CA PHE A 189 3.32 8.42 18.44
C PHE A 189 3.20 9.92 18.74
N PHE A 190 2.97 10.27 20.01
CA PHE A 190 2.87 11.67 20.41
C PHE A 190 4.21 12.39 20.27
N SER A 191 5.33 11.74 20.60
CA SER A 191 6.66 12.31 20.44
C SER A 191 7.02 12.54 18.98
N VAL A 192 6.72 11.59 18.09
CA VAL A 192 6.86 11.72 16.64
C VAL A 192 6.01 12.86 16.09
N GLY A 193 4.75 12.97 16.54
CA GLY A 193 3.86 14.06 16.16
C GLY A 193 4.37 15.44 16.56
N ALA A 194 4.85 15.59 17.80
CA ALA A 194 5.41 16.83 18.29
C ALA A 194 6.69 17.21 17.54
N GLU A 195 7.54 16.24 17.21
CA GLU A 195 8.73 16.46 16.41
C GLU A 195 8.41 16.96 15.01
N ILE A 196 7.45 16.33 14.33
CA ILE A 196 7.01 16.77 12.99
C ILE A 196 6.40 18.16 13.06
N ALA A 197 5.56 18.45 14.07
CA ALA A 197 5.00 19.78 14.26
C ALA A 197 6.10 20.85 14.41
N GLY A 198 7.19 20.53 15.13
CA GLY A 198 8.34 21.42 15.24
C GLY A 198 9.09 21.64 13.91
N VAL A 199 9.11 20.64 13.04
CA VAL A 199 9.74 20.73 11.70
C VAL A 199 8.95 21.66 10.77
N PHE A 200 7.63 21.77 10.95
CA PHE A 200 6.73 22.57 10.11
C PHE A 200 6.21 23.83 10.82
N ASP A 201 6.94 24.35 11.81
CA ASP A 201 6.60 25.58 12.56
C ASP A 201 5.18 25.59 13.15
N GLY A 202 4.68 24.42 13.54
CA GLY A 202 3.34 24.24 14.07
C GLY A 202 2.21 24.14 13.02
N ASN A 203 2.50 24.32 11.74
CA ASN A 203 1.52 24.21 10.65
C ASN A 203 1.23 22.73 10.30
N VAL A 204 0.86 21.95 11.31
CA VAL A 204 0.52 20.53 11.17
C VAL A 204 -0.89 20.28 11.71
N SER A 205 -1.73 19.68 10.88
CA SER A 205 -3.07 19.25 11.26
C SER A 205 -3.15 17.73 11.34
N PHE A 206 -3.48 17.19 12.51
CA PHE A 206 -3.73 15.77 12.70
C PHE A 206 -5.21 15.48 12.46
N LEU A 207 -5.52 14.79 11.37
CA LEU A 207 -6.89 14.56 10.90
C LEU A 207 -7.51 13.27 11.48
N GLY A 208 -6.70 12.42 12.13
CA GLY A 208 -7.14 11.11 12.57
C GLY A 208 -7.49 10.18 11.40
N PHE A 209 -8.45 9.28 11.64
CA PHE A 209 -9.00 8.42 10.59
C PHE A 209 -9.92 9.21 9.66
N LEU A 210 -9.74 9.03 8.37
CA LEU A 210 -10.61 9.60 7.33
C LEU A 210 -11.30 8.49 6.54
N ALA A 211 -12.56 8.71 6.19
CA ALA A 211 -13.28 7.87 5.24
C ALA A 211 -12.70 7.98 3.82
N ASP A 212 -13.01 7.02 2.96
CA ASP A 212 -12.40 6.90 1.64
C ASP A 212 -12.59 8.09 0.73
N ASP A 213 -13.79 8.66 0.74
CA ASP A 213 -14.14 9.85 -0.03
C ASP A 213 -13.32 11.08 0.43
N GLU A 214 -13.14 11.24 1.74
CA GLU A 214 -12.34 12.32 2.29
C GLU A 214 -10.83 12.13 2.02
N VAL A 215 -10.30 10.91 2.18
CA VAL A 215 -8.91 10.59 1.81
C VAL A 215 -8.66 10.94 0.34
N SER A 216 -9.56 10.55 -0.51
CA SER A 216 -9.51 10.77 -1.93
C SER A 216 -9.57 12.26 -2.28
N ARG A 217 -10.47 13.00 -1.63
CA ARG A 217 -10.57 14.45 -1.76
C ARG A 217 -9.24 15.12 -1.37
N ARG A 218 -8.69 14.78 -0.20
CA ARG A 218 -7.41 15.30 0.29
C ARG A 218 -6.26 15.00 -0.65
N MET A 219 -6.15 13.76 -1.17
CA MET A 219 -5.11 13.41 -2.15
C MET A 219 -5.21 14.25 -3.43
N THR A 220 -6.40 14.66 -3.84
CA THR A 220 -6.58 15.49 -5.03
C THR A 220 -6.28 16.98 -4.76
N GLU A 221 -6.63 17.46 -3.58
CA GLU A 221 -6.42 18.86 -3.16
C GLU A 221 -4.98 19.17 -2.77
N SER A 222 -4.24 18.16 -2.25
CA SER A 222 -2.85 18.32 -1.82
C SER A 222 -1.89 18.53 -2.98
N ASP A 223 -0.86 19.33 -2.76
CA ASP A 223 0.22 19.53 -3.74
C ASP A 223 1.14 18.31 -3.82
N ALA A 224 1.43 17.70 -2.67
CA ALA A 224 2.20 16.47 -2.62
C ALA A 224 1.77 15.57 -1.46
N LEU A 225 1.76 14.25 -1.71
CA LEU A 225 1.85 13.25 -0.65
C LEU A 225 3.30 13.13 -0.19
N VAL A 226 3.50 13.16 1.12
CA VAL A 226 4.81 12.92 1.76
C VAL A 226 4.74 11.56 2.46
N ALA A 227 5.51 10.59 1.99
CA ALA A 227 5.52 9.24 2.52
C ALA A 227 6.92 8.61 2.44
N PHE A 228 7.49 8.24 3.60
CA PHE A 228 8.83 7.69 3.69
C PHE A 228 8.83 6.28 4.26
N PHE A 229 9.73 5.45 3.73
CA PHE A 229 9.82 4.03 4.05
C PHE A 229 11.23 3.66 4.52
N PRO A 230 11.38 2.65 5.40
CA PRO A 230 12.70 2.24 5.91
C PRO A 230 13.70 1.87 4.83
N SER A 231 13.23 1.24 3.75
CA SER A 231 14.06 0.69 2.67
C SER A 231 13.57 1.14 1.28
N GLY A 232 13.09 2.40 1.18
CA GLY A 232 12.53 2.93 -0.07
C GLY A 232 11.09 2.47 -0.36
N VAL A 233 10.46 3.14 -1.34
CA VAL A 233 9.11 2.80 -1.79
C VAL A 233 9.11 1.50 -2.61
N ARG A 234 8.00 0.74 -2.55
CA ARG A 234 7.80 -0.53 -3.26
C ARG A 234 6.50 -0.52 -4.07
N GLU A 235 6.34 -1.50 -4.96
CA GLU A 235 5.13 -1.70 -5.78
C GLU A 235 3.87 -1.97 -4.94
N ASN A 236 4.02 -2.43 -3.71
CA ASN A 236 2.91 -2.71 -2.79
C ASN A 236 2.56 -1.53 -1.86
N ASN A 237 3.17 -0.37 -2.03
CA ASN A 237 2.82 0.82 -1.26
C ASN A 237 1.57 1.50 -1.81
N THR A 238 0.40 0.94 -1.50
CA THR A 238 -0.91 1.40 -2.00
C THR A 238 -1.17 2.88 -1.77
N THR A 239 -0.72 3.45 -0.63
CA THR A 239 -0.82 4.88 -0.33
C THR A 239 -0.15 5.74 -1.40
N VAL A 240 1.07 5.36 -1.82
CA VAL A 240 1.82 6.07 -2.86
C VAL A 240 1.13 5.94 -4.22
N LEU A 241 0.75 4.72 -4.59
CA LEU A 241 0.07 4.48 -5.86
C LEU A 241 -1.29 5.20 -5.92
N SER A 242 -2.01 5.25 -4.81
CA SER A 242 -3.26 6.02 -4.71
C SER A 242 -3.04 7.51 -4.96
N ALA A 243 -2.05 8.12 -4.30
CA ALA A 243 -1.73 9.53 -4.51
C ALA A 243 -1.37 9.83 -5.97
N MET A 244 -0.53 8.99 -6.59
CA MET A 244 -0.18 9.10 -8.00
C MET A 244 -1.41 9.01 -8.91
N ALA A 245 -2.33 8.09 -8.64
CA ALA A 245 -3.57 7.92 -9.39
C ALA A 245 -4.50 9.15 -9.27
N HIS A 246 -4.52 9.80 -8.11
CA HIS A 246 -5.25 11.05 -7.88
C HIS A 246 -4.59 12.28 -8.56
N GLY A 247 -3.37 12.13 -9.07
CA GLY A 247 -2.58 13.24 -9.60
C GLY A 247 -2.02 14.15 -8.50
N CYS A 248 -1.77 13.59 -7.32
CA CYS A 248 -0.97 14.20 -6.29
C CYS A 248 0.51 13.93 -6.61
N ALA A 249 1.39 14.92 -6.49
CA ALA A 249 2.81 14.64 -6.53
C ALA A 249 3.20 13.79 -5.31
N VAL A 250 4.26 13.00 -5.43
CA VAL A 250 4.74 12.17 -4.33
C VAL A 250 6.17 12.54 -4.01
N ILE A 251 6.43 12.88 -2.73
CA ILE A 251 7.77 13.04 -2.17
C ILE A 251 8.02 11.81 -1.29
N THR A 252 9.00 11.00 -1.67
CA THR A 252 9.31 9.73 -1.00
C THR A 252 10.81 9.51 -0.96
N ASN A 253 11.27 8.35 -0.53
CA ASN A 253 12.67 7.92 -0.68
C ASN A 253 12.74 6.70 -1.61
N LEU A 254 13.70 6.72 -2.54
CA LEU A 254 13.99 5.64 -3.46
C LEU A 254 15.25 4.87 -3.04
N ASP A 255 15.33 3.61 -3.46
CA ASP A 255 16.53 2.76 -3.40
C ASP A 255 16.60 1.83 -4.62
N GLU A 256 17.52 0.86 -4.62
CA GLU A 256 17.74 -0.07 -5.74
C GLU A 256 16.55 -1.00 -6.01
N TYR A 257 15.68 -1.23 -5.02
CA TYR A 257 14.47 -2.07 -5.15
C TYR A 257 13.21 -1.26 -5.42
N SER A 258 13.29 0.07 -5.47
CA SER A 258 12.15 0.89 -5.85
C SER A 258 11.73 0.61 -7.30
N PRO A 259 10.43 0.68 -7.63
CA PRO A 259 9.96 0.42 -8.98
C PRO A 259 10.73 1.25 -10.02
N PRO A 260 11.26 0.66 -11.09
CA PRO A 260 12.10 1.38 -12.07
C PRO A 260 11.35 2.48 -12.83
N TRP A 261 10.03 2.50 -12.76
CA TRP A 261 9.17 3.55 -13.33
C TRP A 261 8.89 4.70 -12.33
N MET A 262 9.27 4.55 -11.05
CA MET A 262 9.30 5.65 -10.09
C MET A 262 10.63 6.37 -10.19
N LYS A 263 10.66 7.48 -10.94
CA LYS A 263 11.87 8.24 -11.23
C LYS A 263 11.79 9.65 -10.66
N HIS A 264 12.87 10.07 -10.02
CA HIS A 264 13.01 11.42 -9.49
C HIS A 264 12.80 12.47 -10.58
N GLY A 265 11.95 13.49 -10.28
CA GLY A 265 11.63 14.58 -11.21
C GLY A 265 10.74 14.21 -12.38
N GLU A 266 10.44 12.90 -12.59
CA GLU A 266 9.54 12.46 -13.67
C GLU A 266 8.18 11.99 -13.12
N SER A 267 8.15 11.09 -12.14
CA SER A 267 6.93 10.49 -11.58
C SER A 267 6.83 10.59 -10.06
N VAL A 268 7.93 10.80 -9.36
CA VAL A 268 8.04 11.08 -7.93
C VAL A 268 9.20 12.02 -7.66
N PHE A 269 9.27 12.59 -6.45
CA PHE A 269 10.48 13.22 -5.94
C PHE A 269 11.13 12.32 -4.90
N ASP A 270 12.40 11.98 -5.11
CA ASP A 270 13.21 11.35 -4.09
C ASP A 270 13.78 12.43 -3.16
N VAL A 271 13.41 12.42 -1.90
CA VAL A 271 13.88 13.38 -0.88
C VAL A 271 15.41 13.40 -0.75
N ASN A 272 16.08 12.31 -1.13
CA ASN A 272 17.54 12.21 -1.09
C ASN A 272 18.23 12.96 -2.23
N GLN A 273 17.52 13.25 -3.31
CA GLN A 273 18.03 13.96 -4.49
C GLN A 273 17.57 15.43 -4.55
N LEU A 274 16.64 15.85 -3.70
CA LEU A 274 16.17 17.24 -3.64
C LEU A 274 17.26 18.18 -3.11
N ALA A 275 17.58 19.21 -3.88
CA ALA A 275 18.45 20.32 -3.46
C ALA A 275 17.63 21.51 -2.90
N SER A 276 16.38 21.69 -3.36
CA SER A 276 15.40 22.66 -2.90
C SER A 276 14.01 22.00 -2.91
N PHE A 277 13.01 22.59 -2.25
CA PHE A 277 11.62 22.14 -2.42
C PHE A 277 11.17 22.41 -3.87
N PRO A 278 10.45 21.46 -4.51
CA PRO A 278 10.06 21.60 -5.91
C PRO A 278 9.17 22.81 -6.16
N SER A 279 9.40 23.52 -7.27
CA SER A 279 8.55 24.60 -7.75
C SER A 279 7.16 24.10 -8.16
N ASN A 280 6.20 25.00 -8.33
CA ASN A 280 4.85 24.62 -8.77
C ASN A 280 4.86 23.97 -10.17
N GLU A 281 5.76 24.39 -11.06
CA GLU A 281 5.96 23.82 -12.39
C GLU A 281 6.50 22.38 -12.28
N GLU A 282 7.50 22.14 -11.43
CA GLU A 282 8.06 20.80 -11.20
C GLU A 282 7.02 19.87 -10.57
N LEU A 283 6.25 20.36 -9.58
CA LEU A 283 5.14 19.61 -9.01
C LEU A 283 4.12 19.21 -10.10
N LEU A 284 3.76 20.13 -11.01
CA LEU A 284 2.81 19.84 -12.10
C LEU A 284 3.36 18.79 -13.09
N VAL A 285 4.64 18.86 -13.41
CA VAL A 285 5.32 17.88 -14.28
C VAL A 285 5.25 16.50 -13.64
N VAL A 286 5.64 16.39 -12.36
CA VAL A 286 5.64 15.12 -11.64
C VAL A 286 4.23 14.58 -11.43
N ARG A 287 3.24 15.41 -11.14
CA ARG A 287 1.81 15.01 -11.07
C ARG A 287 1.34 14.34 -12.36
N THR A 288 1.70 14.92 -13.50
CA THR A 288 1.35 14.40 -14.82
C THR A 288 2.08 13.08 -15.10
N GLY A 289 3.37 13.02 -14.81
CA GLY A 289 4.20 11.83 -14.93
C GLY A 289 3.75 10.69 -14.01
N ALA A 290 3.38 11.02 -12.77
CA ALA A 290 2.84 10.09 -11.79
C ALA A 290 1.57 9.38 -12.29
N LYS A 291 0.57 10.16 -12.75
CA LYS A 291 -0.66 9.60 -13.35
C LYS A 291 -0.37 8.66 -14.50
N LYS A 292 0.53 9.07 -15.39
CA LYS A 292 0.93 8.24 -16.55
C LYS A 292 1.63 6.95 -16.09
N ALA A 293 2.55 7.05 -15.13
CA ALA A 293 3.32 5.93 -14.64
C ALA A 293 2.45 4.88 -13.94
N VAL A 294 1.42 5.31 -13.15
CA VAL A 294 0.55 4.39 -12.39
C VAL A 294 -0.62 3.85 -13.23
N SER A 295 -0.94 4.45 -14.37
CA SER A 295 -2.12 4.11 -15.17
C SER A 295 -2.25 2.62 -15.57
N PRO A 296 -1.15 1.85 -15.78
CA PRO A 296 -1.25 0.42 -16.06
C PRO A 296 -1.56 -0.45 -14.82
N TYR A 297 -1.40 0.10 -13.60
CA TYR A 297 -1.47 -0.66 -12.35
C TYR A 297 -2.86 -0.51 -11.70
N THR A 298 -3.86 -1.13 -12.31
CA THR A 298 -5.26 -1.10 -11.86
C THR A 298 -5.68 -2.44 -11.26
N PHE A 299 -6.73 -2.44 -10.42
CA PHE A 299 -7.33 -3.69 -9.91
C PHE A 299 -7.85 -4.58 -11.03
N GLU A 300 -8.37 -4.00 -12.12
CA GLU A 300 -8.77 -4.76 -13.31
C GLU A 300 -7.58 -5.49 -13.94
N GLN A 301 -6.45 -4.81 -14.10
CA GLN A 301 -5.25 -5.45 -14.66
C GLN A 301 -4.68 -6.50 -13.70
N LEU A 302 -4.66 -6.23 -12.39
CA LEU A 302 -4.26 -7.20 -11.38
C LEU A 302 -5.13 -8.46 -11.43
N SER A 303 -6.45 -8.28 -11.49
CA SER A 303 -7.40 -9.39 -11.64
C SER A 303 -7.16 -10.22 -12.90
N LYS A 304 -6.88 -9.56 -14.04
CA LYS A 304 -6.53 -10.25 -15.29
C LYS A 304 -5.23 -11.08 -15.15
N LEU A 305 -4.22 -10.56 -14.45
CA LEU A 305 -2.97 -11.30 -14.22
C LEU A 305 -3.20 -12.52 -13.33
N LEU A 306 -3.95 -12.36 -12.24
CA LEU A 306 -4.31 -13.46 -11.34
C LEU A 306 -5.17 -14.53 -12.01
N SER A 307 -6.00 -14.13 -12.98
CA SER A 307 -6.89 -15.04 -13.71
C SER A 307 -6.24 -15.76 -14.89
N LYS A 308 -5.02 -15.36 -15.30
CA LYS A 308 -4.28 -16.08 -16.33
C LYS A 308 -3.77 -17.40 -15.75
N ARG A 309 -4.31 -18.52 -16.26
CA ARG A 309 -3.66 -19.82 -16.06
C ARG A 309 -2.36 -19.81 -16.85
N GLU A 310 -1.22 -19.96 -16.20
CA GLU A 310 -0.01 -20.37 -16.89
C GLU A 310 -0.28 -21.76 -17.50
N LYS A 311 -0.05 -21.86 -18.81
CA LYS A 311 -0.14 -23.14 -19.53
C LYS A 311 1.15 -23.91 -19.34
#